data_737bce9b72e8c846207e83a4850d687c
#
_entry.id   737bce9b72e8c846207e83a4850d687c
#
_cell.length_a   1.000
_cell.length_b   1.000
_cell.length_c   1.000
_cell.angle_alpha   90.00
_cell.angle_beta   90.00
_cell.angle_gamma   90.00
#
_symmetry.space_group_name_H-M   'P 1'
#
loop_
_entity.id
_entity.type
_entity.pdbx_description
1 polymer ?
#
loop_
_entity_poly.entity_id
_entity_poly.type
_entity_poly.pdbx_seq_one_letter_code
_entity_poly.pdbx_strand_id
1 'polypeptide(L)'
;MTIEIVENSSDAVIADWLERRLRLALTEAPGRVAITVPGGSTPFPILALLAVRALEWGRIAVWPGDDRIVPEDHPASNVGRIRALLEPAGATVVALAEGARPPHFALAWLGMGEDGHIASLFPNTDPRAEDPLRLRRITPDPLPPEAPFDRLSLTIPALIDSDALVFVIRGAAKLALFRAAAAGENDLPVARLLRAARQAVTCFA
;
A
#
# COMPACT_ATOMS: atom_id res chain seq x y z
N MET A 1 15.15 -10.37 7.56
CA MET A 1 14.31 -9.17 7.36
C MET A 1 14.57 -8.18 8.50
N THR A 2 14.72 -6.88 8.20
CA THR A 2 14.87 -5.82 9.22
C THR A 2 13.58 -5.02 9.25
N ILE A 3 13.01 -4.80 10.43
CA ILE A 3 11.87 -3.91 10.65
C ILE A 3 12.38 -2.70 11.42
N GLU A 4 12.20 -1.50 10.85
CA GLU A 4 12.50 -0.22 11.47
C GLU A 4 11.19 0.51 11.80
N ILE A 5 11.04 1.00 13.03
CA ILE A 5 9.90 1.81 13.46
C ILE A 5 10.39 3.22 13.75
N VAL A 6 9.89 4.19 13.02
CA VAL A 6 10.24 5.62 13.14
C VAL A 6 9.02 6.35 13.70
N GLU A 7 9.10 6.69 14.98
CA GLU A 7 7.98 7.34 15.69
C GLU A 7 7.99 8.86 15.51
N ASN A 8 6.83 9.51 15.70
CA ASN A 8 6.64 10.94 15.62
C ASN A 8 7.04 11.57 14.27
N SER A 9 6.84 10.82 13.19
CA SER A 9 7.17 11.29 11.85
C SER A 9 6.08 12.17 11.26
N SER A 10 6.44 13.39 10.86
CA SER A 10 5.54 14.26 10.10
C SER A 10 5.35 13.76 8.66
N ASP A 11 4.27 14.19 8.03
CA ASP A 11 4.00 13.88 6.62
C ASP A 11 5.13 14.36 5.69
N ALA A 12 5.78 15.48 6.02
CA ALA A 12 6.93 15.99 5.26
C ALA A 12 8.15 15.05 5.35
N VAL A 13 8.47 14.54 6.54
CA VAL A 13 9.57 13.58 6.75
C VAL A 13 9.32 12.29 5.97
N ILE A 14 8.05 11.82 5.96
CA ILE A 14 7.68 10.62 5.21
C ILE A 14 7.78 10.89 3.71
N ALA A 15 7.30 12.04 3.23
CA ALA A 15 7.42 12.42 1.82
C ALA A 15 8.90 12.52 1.37
N ASP A 16 9.78 13.06 2.21
CA ASP A 16 11.22 13.12 1.93
C ASP A 16 11.85 11.71 1.87
N TRP A 17 11.41 10.79 2.73
CA TRP A 17 11.86 9.40 2.70
C TRP A 17 11.38 8.69 1.42
N LEU A 18 10.10 8.86 1.06
CA LEU A 18 9.52 8.31 -0.16
C LEU A 18 10.25 8.86 -1.41
N GLU A 19 10.52 10.16 -1.47
CA GLU A 19 11.26 10.77 -2.56
C GLU A 19 12.64 10.12 -2.73
N ARG A 20 13.40 9.96 -1.64
CA ARG A 20 14.72 9.32 -1.70
C ARG A 20 14.65 7.88 -2.21
N ARG A 21 13.65 7.10 -1.76
CA ARG A 21 13.45 5.72 -2.22
C ARG A 21 13.09 5.66 -3.69
N LEU A 22 12.22 6.54 -4.16
CA LEU A 22 11.83 6.61 -5.57
C LEU A 22 12.99 7.05 -6.46
N ARG A 23 13.80 8.03 -6.05
CA ARG A 23 15.00 8.44 -6.78
C ARG A 23 15.99 7.28 -6.91
N LEU A 24 16.21 6.52 -5.86
CA LEU A 24 17.08 5.35 -5.90
C LEU A 24 16.54 4.32 -6.89
N ALA A 25 15.27 3.94 -6.80
CA ALA A 25 14.64 2.99 -7.71
C ALA A 25 14.73 3.45 -9.18
N LEU A 26 14.50 4.74 -9.45
CA LEU A 26 14.60 5.31 -10.79
C LEU A 26 16.04 5.31 -11.33
N THR A 27 17.04 5.42 -10.44
CA THR A 27 18.46 5.35 -10.82
C THR A 27 18.89 3.91 -11.15
N GLU A 28 18.39 2.93 -10.36
CA GLU A 28 18.74 1.53 -10.53
C GLU A 28 18.00 0.84 -11.69
N ALA A 29 16.79 1.30 -12.02
CA ALA A 29 16.00 0.75 -13.11
C ALA A 29 16.25 1.48 -14.43
N PRO A 30 16.56 0.78 -15.54
CA PRO A 30 16.73 1.44 -16.85
C PRO A 30 15.39 1.88 -17.49
N GLY A 31 14.26 1.42 -16.96
CA GLY A 31 12.94 1.65 -17.50
C GLY A 31 11.95 2.23 -16.48
N ARG A 32 10.68 1.85 -16.61
CA ARG A 32 9.63 2.22 -15.65
C ARG A 32 9.76 1.44 -14.35
N VAL A 33 9.43 2.09 -13.25
CA VAL A 33 9.27 1.47 -11.93
C VAL A 33 7.80 1.44 -11.55
N ALA A 34 7.38 0.41 -10.85
CA ALA A 34 6.04 0.33 -10.30
C ALA A 34 6.09 0.51 -8.78
N ILE A 35 5.09 1.19 -8.25
CA ILE A 35 4.86 1.28 -6.80
C ILE A 35 3.40 0.96 -6.49
N THR A 36 3.13 0.50 -5.28
CA THR A 36 1.75 0.45 -4.79
C THR A 36 1.55 1.38 -3.62
N VAL A 37 0.38 2.02 -3.57
CA VAL A 37 0.01 3.00 -2.54
C VAL A 37 -1.37 2.67 -1.96
N PRO A 38 -1.60 2.91 -0.67
CA PRO A 38 -2.88 2.61 -0.05
C PRO A 38 -3.91 3.70 -0.33
N GLY A 39 -5.17 3.35 -0.16
CA GLY A 39 -6.28 4.28 -0.02
C GLY A 39 -6.40 4.83 1.40
N GLY A 40 -7.57 5.38 1.72
CA GLY A 40 -7.88 5.96 3.03
C GLY A 40 -7.49 7.44 3.14
N SER A 41 -7.48 7.99 4.35
CA SER A 41 -7.21 9.41 4.59
C SER A 41 -5.71 9.73 4.80
N THR A 42 -4.96 8.81 5.40
CA THR A 42 -3.56 9.02 5.81
C THR A 42 -2.60 9.26 4.63
N PRO A 43 -2.66 8.53 3.49
CA PRO A 43 -1.64 8.67 2.45
C PRO A 43 -1.78 9.96 1.63
N PHE A 44 -2.98 10.52 1.46
CA PHE A 44 -3.20 11.61 0.52
C PHE A 44 -2.47 12.91 0.86
N PRO A 45 -2.39 13.38 2.11
CA PRO A 45 -1.57 14.53 2.46
C PRO A 45 -0.08 14.31 2.11
N ILE A 46 0.43 13.11 2.37
CA ILE A 46 1.83 12.75 2.07
C ILE A 46 2.07 12.68 0.56
N LEU A 47 1.13 12.05 -0.19
CA LEU A 47 1.19 11.99 -1.65
C LEU A 47 1.12 13.39 -2.28
N ALA A 48 0.34 14.31 -1.70
CA ALA A 48 0.29 15.70 -2.18
C ALA A 48 1.64 16.42 -2.03
N LEU A 49 2.33 16.20 -0.90
CA LEU A 49 3.69 16.71 -0.70
C LEU A 49 4.69 16.06 -1.67
N LEU A 50 4.50 14.80 -1.99
CA LEU A 50 5.36 14.06 -2.90
C LEU A 50 5.11 14.46 -4.36
N ALA A 51 3.86 14.70 -4.77
CA ALA A 51 3.47 15.01 -6.14
C ALA A 51 4.14 16.28 -6.70
N VAL A 52 4.45 17.24 -5.82
CA VAL A 52 5.12 18.49 -6.22
C VAL A 52 6.65 18.38 -6.28
N ARG A 53 7.22 17.22 -5.95
CA ARG A 53 8.65 16.98 -6.01
C ARG A 53 9.11 16.73 -7.45
N ALA A 54 10.34 17.18 -7.77
CA ALA A 54 10.95 16.99 -9.07
C ALA A 54 11.44 15.53 -9.24
N LEU A 55 10.49 14.61 -9.48
CA LEU A 55 10.74 13.21 -9.80
C LEU A 55 10.48 12.97 -11.30
N GLU A 56 11.06 11.92 -11.86
CA GLU A 56 10.75 11.45 -13.22
C GLU A 56 9.41 10.70 -13.24
N TRP A 57 8.31 11.41 -12.91
CA TRP A 57 6.97 10.83 -12.75
C TRP A 57 6.52 10.02 -13.97
N GLY A 58 6.90 10.41 -15.18
CA GLY A 58 6.59 9.67 -16.41
C GLY A 58 7.17 8.24 -16.45
N ARG A 59 8.09 7.92 -15.57
CA ARG A 59 8.66 6.58 -15.38
C ARG A 59 8.03 5.81 -14.21
N ILE A 60 7.07 6.39 -13.49
CA ILE A 60 6.46 5.77 -12.32
C ILE A 60 5.05 5.29 -12.66
N ALA A 61 4.81 3.99 -12.50
CA ALA A 61 3.49 3.37 -12.54
C ALA A 61 2.98 3.18 -11.12
N VAL A 62 1.83 3.75 -10.80
CA VAL A 62 1.23 3.71 -9.46
C VAL A 62 0.02 2.79 -9.46
N TRP A 63 0.05 1.80 -8.60
CA TRP A 63 -1.02 0.84 -8.39
C TRP A 63 -1.67 1.09 -7.03
N PRO A 64 -3.00 1.15 -6.92
CA PRO A 64 -3.62 1.08 -5.60
C PRO A 64 -3.36 -0.30 -4.98
N GLY A 65 -3.17 -0.37 -3.66
CA GLY A 65 -3.05 -1.64 -2.94
C GLY A 65 -4.36 -2.43 -2.97
N ASP A 66 -5.48 -1.70 -2.97
CA ASP A 66 -6.84 -2.19 -3.15
C ASP A 66 -7.73 -1.09 -3.73
N ASP A 67 -8.86 -1.48 -4.29
CA ASP A 67 -9.92 -0.53 -4.66
C ASP A 67 -11.31 -1.12 -4.45
N ARG A 68 -12.28 -0.25 -4.30
CA ARG A 68 -13.69 -0.61 -4.26
C ARG A 68 -14.17 -0.78 -5.70
N ILE A 69 -15.00 -1.78 -5.96
CA ILE A 69 -15.59 -2.01 -7.28
C ILE A 69 -16.74 -1.02 -7.47
N VAL A 70 -16.37 0.19 -7.85
CA VAL A 70 -17.26 1.33 -8.11
C VAL A 70 -16.75 2.09 -9.34
N PRO A 71 -17.57 2.96 -9.98
CA PRO A 71 -17.06 3.88 -10.98
C PRO A 71 -15.88 4.70 -10.46
N GLU A 72 -14.94 5.04 -11.34
CA GLU A 72 -13.69 5.72 -10.94
C GLU A 72 -13.93 7.12 -10.37
N ASP A 73 -15.00 7.80 -10.80
CA ASP A 73 -15.43 9.10 -10.29
C ASP A 73 -16.20 9.01 -8.95
N HIS A 74 -16.47 7.79 -8.46
CA HIS A 74 -17.14 7.60 -7.19
C HIS A 74 -16.22 7.99 -6.01
N PRO A 75 -16.73 8.68 -4.96
CA PRO A 75 -15.91 9.12 -3.81
C PRO A 75 -15.18 7.99 -3.07
N ALA A 76 -15.68 6.75 -3.15
CA ALA A 76 -15.05 5.58 -2.56
C ALA A 76 -13.92 4.97 -3.41
N SER A 77 -13.73 5.40 -4.67
CA SER A 77 -12.66 4.90 -5.52
C SER A 77 -11.29 5.38 -5.02
N ASN A 78 -10.40 4.44 -4.77
CA ASN A 78 -9.00 4.75 -4.45
C ASN A 78 -8.26 5.18 -5.73
N VAL A 79 -8.46 4.46 -6.84
CA VAL A 79 -7.79 4.77 -8.10
C VAL A 79 -8.16 6.16 -8.62
N GLY A 80 -9.43 6.57 -8.54
CA GLY A 80 -9.86 7.89 -8.96
C GLY A 80 -9.16 8.99 -8.16
N ARG A 81 -9.08 8.84 -6.84
CA ARG A 81 -8.39 9.80 -5.97
C ARG A 81 -6.88 9.84 -6.22
N ILE A 82 -6.22 8.70 -6.38
CA ILE A 82 -4.79 8.61 -6.69
C ILE A 82 -4.50 9.24 -8.05
N ARG A 83 -5.32 8.96 -9.05
CA ARG A 83 -5.22 9.50 -10.40
C ARG A 83 -5.31 11.02 -10.41
N ALA A 84 -6.35 11.57 -9.76
CA ALA A 84 -6.54 13.01 -9.66
C ALA A 84 -5.33 13.75 -9.05
N LEU A 85 -4.57 13.06 -8.19
CA LEU A 85 -3.41 13.63 -7.51
C LEU A 85 -2.10 13.45 -8.27
N LEU A 86 -1.84 12.27 -8.83
CA LEU A 86 -0.51 11.92 -9.34
C LEU A 86 -0.37 11.98 -10.87
N GLU A 87 -1.46 11.87 -11.65
CA GLU A 87 -1.37 12.04 -13.10
C GLU A 87 -1.02 13.48 -13.53
N PRO A 88 -1.48 14.54 -12.86
CA PRO A 88 -1.00 15.89 -13.14
C PRO A 88 0.50 16.07 -12.92
N ALA A 89 1.12 15.28 -12.05
CA ALA A 89 2.57 15.24 -11.88
C ALA A 89 3.29 14.45 -12.97
N GLY A 90 2.56 13.66 -13.77
CA GLY A 90 3.06 12.85 -14.88
C GLY A 90 3.12 11.35 -14.64
N ALA A 91 2.70 10.86 -13.48
CA ALA A 91 2.66 9.42 -13.20
C ALA A 91 1.59 8.69 -14.05
N THR A 92 1.78 7.40 -14.25
CA THR A 92 0.75 6.52 -14.83
C THR A 92 0.03 5.80 -13.69
N VAL A 93 -1.25 6.04 -13.49
CA VAL A 93 -2.04 5.33 -12.47
C VAL A 93 -2.78 4.16 -13.10
N VAL A 94 -2.60 2.97 -12.55
CA VAL A 94 -3.13 1.71 -13.10
C VAL A 94 -4.31 1.26 -12.24
N ALA A 95 -5.48 1.18 -12.85
CA ALA A 95 -6.67 0.62 -12.18
C ALA A 95 -6.51 -0.90 -12.00
N LEU A 96 -6.98 -1.41 -10.85
CA LEU A 96 -7.05 -2.85 -10.64
C LEU A 96 -8.18 -3.44 -11.49
N ALA A 97 -7.89 -4.57 -12.13
CA ALA A 97 -8.86 -5.33 -12.92
C ALA A 97 -8.69 -6.83 -12.65
N GLU A 98 -9.79 -7.58 -12.66
CA GLU A 98 -9.73 -9.03 -12.52
C GLU A 98 -8.82 -9.64 -13.60
N GLY A 99 -7.95 -10.56 -13.19
CA GLY A 99 -6.95 -11.15 -14.08
C GLY A 99 -5.72 -10.29 -14.37
N ALA A 100 -5.65 -9.06 -13.86
CA ALA A 100 -4.44 -8.25 -13.95
C ALA A 100 -3.26 -8.95 -13.25
N ARG A 101 -2.08 -8.74 -13.80
CA ARG A 101 -0.83 -9.26 -13.25
C ARG A 101 0.00 -8.11 -12.71
N PRO A 102 -0.09 -7.82 -11.41
CA PRO A 102 0.74 -6.80 -10.78
C PRO A 102 2.23 -7.12 -11.02
N PRO A 103 3.03 -6.12 -11.39
CA PRO A 103 4.47 -6.29 -11.57
C PRO A 103 5.19 -6.42 -10.23
N HIS A 104 6.51 -6.59 -10.27
CA HIS A 104 7.36 -6.30 -9.12
C HIS A 104 7.28 -4.81 -8.77
N PHE A 105 7.23 -4.48 -7.49
CA PHE A 105 7.15 -3.11 -7.00
C PHE A 105 8.50 -2.65 -6.44
N ALA A 106 8.99 -1.50 -6.89
CA ALA A 106 10.13 -0.85 -6.26
C ALA A 106 9.81 -0.43 -4.80
N LEU A 107 8.52 -0.19 -4.52
CA LEU A 107 8.04 0.15 -3.20
C LEU A 107 6.59 -0.30 -3.03
N ALA A 108 6.30 -1.05 -1.97
CA ALA A 108 4.94 -1.31 -1.54
C ALA A 108 4.64 -0.49 -0.28
N TRP A 109 3.83 0.56 -0.46
CA TRP A 109 3.33 1.36 0.66
C TRP A 109 1.97 0.84 1.10
N LEU A 110 1.85 0.53 2.40
CA LEU A 110 0.68 -0.08 3.00
C LEU A 110 0.13 0.80 4.13
N GLY A 111 -1.19 0.86 4.20
CA GLY A 111 -1.92 1.22 5.40
C GLY A 111 -2.25 -0.02 6.23
N MET A 112 -2.71 0.18 7.46
CA MET A 112 -3.21 -0.90 8.32
C MET A 112 -4.48 -0.45 9.04
N GLY A 113 -5.47 -1.33 9.07
CA GLY A 113 -6.69 -1.14 9.86
C GLY A 113 -6.48 -1.42 11.35
N GLU A 114 -7.48 -1.09 12.16
CA GLU A 114 -7.47 -1.35 13.61
C GLU A 114 -7.58 -2.85 13.95
N ASP A 115 -8.08 -3.64 13.03
CA ASP A 115 -8.17 -5.10 13.07
C ASP A 115 -6.94 -5.79 12.44
N GLY A 116 -5.92 -5.04 12.04
CA GLY A 116 -4.71 -5.54 11.39
C GLY A 116 -4.86 -5.91 9.92
N HIS A 117 -5.97 -5.54 9.26
CA HIS A 117 -6.07 -5.71 7.81
C HIS A 117 -5.08 -4.80 7.07
N ILE A 118 -4.64 -5.24 5.91
CA ILE A 118 -3.80 -4.52 4.95
C ILE A 118 -4.45 -4.58 3.58
N ALA A 119 -4.37 -3.49 2.79
CA ALA A 119 -5.18 -3.38 1.57
C ALA A 119 -6.65 -3.72 1.88
N SER A 120 -7.27 -4.66 1.16
CA SER A 120 -8.59 -5.23 1.54
C SER A 120 -8.49 -6.70 2.00
N LEU A 121 -7.35 -7.09 2.56
CA LEU A 121 -7.12 -8.41 3.15
C LEU A 121 -7.53 -8.37 4.63
N PHE A 122 -8.78 -8.72 4.91
CA PHE A 122 -9.36 -8.71 6.25
C PHE A 122 -9.08 -10.01 7.00
N PRO A 123 -9.06 -10.00 8.35
CA PRO A 123 -8.84 -11.22 9.14
C PRO A 123 -9.80 -12.37 8.78
N ASN A 124 -11.06 -12.05 8.52
CA ASN A 124 -12.10 -13.03 8.17
C ASN A 124 -12.07 -13.51 6.71
N THR A 125 -11.18 -12.97 5.87
CA THR A 125 -11.00 -13.44 4.48
C THR A 125 -9.84 -14.43 4.33
N ASP A 126 -9.20 -14.81 5.41
CA ASP A 126 -8.07 -15.75 5.48
C ASP A 126 -6.98 -15.49 4.42
N PRO A 127 -6.38 -14.30 4.39
CA PRO A 127 -5.35 -14.00 3.39
C PRO A 127 -4.09 -14.85 3.63
N ARG A 128 -3.59 -15.49 2.56
CA ARG A 128 -2.48 -16.44 2.64
C ARG A 128 -1.21 -15.86 2.04
N ALA A 129 -0.07 -16.21 2.65
CA ALA A 129 1.24 -15.86 2.14
C ALA A 129 1.58 -16.60 0.82
N GLU A 130 0.97 -17.76 0.60
CA GLU A 130 1.14 -18.61 -0.58
C GLU A 130 -0.07 -18.55 -1.52
N ASP A 131 -0.80 -17.43 -1.52
CA ASP A 131 -1.94 -17.26 -2.42
C ASP A 131 -1.50 -17.42 -3.88
N PRO A 132 -2.14 -18.31 -4.67
CA PRO A 132 -1.76 -18.51 -6.07
C PRO A 132 -2.09 -17.32 -6.97
N LEU A 133 -2.97 -16.43 -6.51
CA LEU A 133 -3.35 -15.22 -7.23
C LEU A 133 -2.60 -14.02 -6.66
N ARG A 134 -2.27 -13.08 -7.53
CA ARG A 134 -1.64 -11.82 -7.14
C ARG A 134 -2.66 -10.70 -6.88
N LEU A 135 -3.89 -10.92 -7.32
CA LEU A 135 -5.02 -10.01 -7.12
C LEU A 135 -6.29 -10.84 -6.90
N ARG A 136 -7.10 -10.43 -5.94
CA ARG A 136 -8.39 -11.06 -5.62
C ARG A 136 -9.52 -10.06 -5.58
N ARG A 137 -10.69 -10.52 -6.00
CA ARG A 137 -11.96 -9.93 -5.61
C ARG A 137 -12.30 -10.42 -4.21
N ILE A 138 -12.70 -9.51 -3.34
CA ILE A 138 -13.03 -9.73 -1.94
C ILE A 138 -14.34 -9.04 -1.62
N THR A 139 -15.25 -9.78 -1.01
CA THR A 139 -16.47 -9.25 -0.40
C THR A 139 -16.28 -9.30 1.11
N PRO A 140 -16.06 -8.17 1.79
CA PRO A 140 -15.99 -8.16 3.26
C PRO A 140 -17.31 -8.62 3.88
N ASP A 141 -17.25 -9.40 4.97
CA ASP A 141 -18.41 -9.83 5.71
C ASP A 141 -18.16 -9.64 7.23
N PRO A 142 -18.86 -8.73 7.91
CA PRO A 142 -19.85 -7.80 7.35
C PRO A 142 -19.22 -6.74 6.43
N LEU A 143 -20.02 -6.22 5.49
CA LEU A 143 -19.59 -5.08 4.69
C LEU A 143 -19.37 -3.85 5.60
N PRO A 144 -18.23 -3.13 5.48
CA PRO A 144 -17.99 -1.92 6.26
C PRO A 144 -19.07 -0.86 5.98
N PRO A 145 -19.70 -0.27 7.01
CA PRO A 145 -20.80 0.70 6.81
C PRO A 145 -20.41 1.90 5.94
N GLU A 146 -19.14 2.37 6.06
CA GLU A 146 -18.65 3.55 5.34
C GLU A 146 -18.32 3.24 3.88
N ALA A 147 -18.17 1.97 3.51
CA ALA A 147 -17.81 1.55 2.17
C ALA A 147 -18.32 0.12 1.89
N PRO A 148 -19.66 -0.05 1.72
CA PRO A 148 -20.30 -1.36 1.58
C PRO A 148 -20.16 -1.91 0.15
N PHE A 149 -18.94 -2.03 -0.34
CA PHE A 149 -18.65 -2.45 -1.72
C PHE A 149 -17.76 -3.68 -1.75
N ASP A 150 -17.90 -4.50 -2.78
CA ASP A 150 -16.88 -5.44 -3.19
C ASP A 150 -15.57 -4.72 -3.51
N ARG A 151 -14.47 -5.42 -3.40
CA ARG A 151 -13.12 -4.87 -3.59
C ARG A 151 -12.28 -5.74 -4.50
N LEU A 152 -11.35 -5.11 -5.18
CA LEU A 152 -10.16 -5.76 -5.72
C LEU A 152 -8.99 -5.43 -4.82
N SER A 153 -8.21 -6.44 -4.46
CA SER A 153 -7.08 -6.28 -3.54
C SER A 153 -5.85 -7.02 -4.06
N LEU A 154 -4.70 -6.38 -3.96
CA LEU A 154 -3.42 -7.09 -4.05
C LEU A 154 -3.33 -8.10 -2.92
N THR A 155 -2.77 -9.27 -3.21
CA THR A 155 -2.56 -10.35 -2.23
C THR A 155 -1.21 -10.21 -1.54
N ILE A 156 -0.99 -10.96 -0.46
CA ILE A 156 0.31 -10.97 0.23
C ILE A 156 1.46 -11.26 -0.75
N PRO A 157 1.40 -12.30 -1.62
CA PRO A 157 2.46 -12.54 -2.61
C PRO A 157 2.71 -11.37 -3.57
N ALA A 158 1.68 -10.60 -3.92
CA ALA A 158 1.86 -9.43 -4.75
C ALA A 158 2.57 -8.28 -4.00
N LEU A 159 2.17 -8.06 -2.74
CA LEU A 159 2.71 -6.98 -1.90
C LEU A 159 4.16 -7.22 -1.48
N ILE A 160 4.54 -8.47 -1.19
CA ILE A 160 5.93 -8.81 -0.82
C ILE A 160 6.86 -8.96 -2.03
N ASP A 161 6.34 -9.00 -3.24
CA ASP A 161 7.14 -8.90 -4.46
C ASP A 161 7.52 -7.45 -4.70
N SER A 162 8.33 -6.93 -3.78
CA SER A 162 8.77 -5.54 -3.76
C SER A 162 10.18 -5.41 -3.16
N ASP A 163 10.90 -4.34 -3.54
CA ASP A 163 12.22 -4.06 -2.99
C ASP A 163 12.16 -3.55 -1.55
N ALA A 164 11.08 -2.86 -1.19
CA ALA A 164 10.86 -2.37 0.17
C ALA A 164 9.37 -2.30 0.51
N LEU A 165 9.07 -2.51 1.79
CA LEU A 165 7.75 -2.30 2.37
C LEU A 165 7.77 -1.06 3.27
N VAL A 166 6.77 -0.19 3.14
CA VAL A 166 6.57 0.92 4.05
C VAL A 166 5.15 0.93 4.60
N PHE A 167 5.03 1.13 5.89
CA PHE A 167 3.78 1.38 6.59
C PHE A 167 3.74 2.82 7.09
N VAL A 168 2.58 3.45 7.01
CA VAL A 168 2.32 4.71 7.70
C VAL A 168 1.11 4.48 8.58
N ILE A 169 1.33 4.52 9.89
CA ILE A 169 0.35 4.20 10.90
C ILE A 169 0.14 5.45 11.75
N ARG A 170 -1.10 5.74 12.11
CA ARG A 170 -1.43 6.83 13.02
C ARG A 170 -2.22 6.30 14.21
N GLY A 171 -1.77 6.68 15.41
CA GLY A 171 -2.40 6.33 16.67
C GLY A 171 -1.74 5.17 17.42
N ALA A 172 -1.71 5.28 18.74
CA ALA A 172 -0.99 4.37 19.63
C ALA A 172 -1.52 2.92 19.56
N ALA A 173 -2.83 2.74 19.39
CA ALA A 173 -3.44 1.40 19.30
C ALA A 173 -2.95 0.63 18.06
N LYS A 174 -2.92 1.29 16.90
CA LYS A 174 -2.39 0.68 15.66
C LYS A 174 -0.89 0.39 15.76
N LEU A 175 -0.12 1.29 16.39
CA LEU A 175 1.31 1.05 16.60
C LEU A 175 1.55 -0.15 17.51
N ALA A 176 0.79 -0.28 18.59
CA ALA A 176 0.88 -1.45 19.48
C ALA A 176 0.54 -2.74 18.72
N LEU A 177 -0.52 -2.72 17.91
CA LEU A 177 -0.90 -3.88 17.09
C LEU A 177 0.18 -4.24 16.06
N PHE A 178 0.79 -3.25 15.41
CA PHE A 178 1.89 -3.47 14.47
C PHE A 178 3.12 -4.09 15.16
N ARG A 179 3.46 -3.60 16.36
CA ARG A 179 4.57 -4.17 17.18
C ARG A 179 4.31 -5.62 17.55
N ALA A 180 3.09 -5.94 18.00
CA ALA A 180 2.68 -7.32 18.31
C ALA A 180 2.76 -8.22 17.07
N ALA A 181 2.32 -7.73 15.91
CA ALA A 181 2.43 -8.44 14.63
C ALA A 181 3.90 -8.68 14.23
N ALA A 182 4.76 -7.67 14.38
CA ALA A 182 6.18 -7.76 14.10
C ALA A 182 6.92 -8.73 15.04
N ALA A 183 6.46 -8.83 16.28
CA ALA A 183 6.95 -9.80 17.27
C ALA A 183 6.40 -11.23 17.05
N GLY A 184 5.44 -11.41 16.15
CA GLY A 184 4.82 -12.72 15.90
C GLY A 184 3.77 -13.12 16.93
N GLU A 185 3.26 -12.17 17.71
CA GLU A 185 2.31 -12.41 18.81
C GLU A 185 0.87 -12.62 18.37
N ASN A 186 0.58 -12.43 17.06
CA ASN A 186 -0.73 -12.67 16.48
C ASN A 186 -0.62 -13.24 15.06
N ASP A 187 -1.79 -13.60 14.47
CA ASP A 187 -1.87 -14.14 13.12
C ASP A 187 -2.74 -13.26 12.20
N LEU A 188 -2.77 -11.96 12.46
CA LEU A 188 -3.48 -10.99 11.65
C LEU A 188 -2.87 -10.85 10.24
N PRO A 189 -3.59 -10.33 9.24
CA PRO A 189 -3.07 -10.18 7.88
C PRO A 189 -1.72 -9.47 7.82
N VAL A 190 -1.53 -8.41 8.60
CA VAL A 190 -0.25 -7.71 8.70
C VAL A 190 0.88 -8.63 9.25
N ALA A 191 0.59 -9.48 10.24
CA ALA A 191 1.58 -10.41 10.79
C ALA A 191 1.96 -11.49 9.76
N ARG A 192 0.99 -12.00 9.00
CA ARG A 192 1.22 -12.96 7.92
C ARG A 192 2.10 -12.37 6.83
N LEU A 193 1.84 -11.12 6.42
CA LEU A 193 2.69 -10.40 5.48
C LEU A 193 4.10 -10.20 6.02
N LEU A 194 4.25 -9.73 7.27
CA LEU A 194 5.56 -9.50 7.87
C LEU A 194 6.37 -10.78 7.98
N ARG A 195 5.76 -11.93 8.33
CA ARG A 195 6.46 -13.24 8.37
C ARG A 195 6.93 -13.70 7.00
N ALA A 196 6.16 -13.42 5.95
CA ALA A 196 6.49 -13.81 4.58
C ALA A 196 7.52 -12.88 3.92
N ALA A 197 7.59 -11.62 4.35
CA ALA A 197 8.49 -10.62 3.79
C ALA A 197 9.98 -10.99 3.98
N ARG A 198 10.82 -10.61 3.01
CA ARG A 198 12.28 -10.80 3.06
C ARG A 198 13.03 -9.46 2.97
N GLN A 199 12.43 -8.48 2.35
CA GLN A 199 12.94 -7.12 2.18
C GLN A 199 12.86 -6.31 3.47
N ALA A 200 13.47 -5.12 3.45
CA ALA A 200 13.37 -4.18 4.55
C ALA A 200 11.94 -3.63 4.71
N VAL A 201 11.51 -3.46 5.94
CA VAL A 201 10.22 -2.89 6.32
C VAL A 201 10.47 -1.63 7.16
N THR A 202 9.92 -0.50 6.74
CA THR A 202 9.93 0.74 7.52
C THR A 202 8.50 1.07 7.94
N CYS A 203 8.29 1.33 9.22
CA CYS A 203 6.99 1.76 9.76
C CYS A 203 7.12 3.16 10.34
N PHE A 204 6.43 4.11 9.78
CA PHE A 204 6.28 5.47 10.32
C PHE A 204 5.01 5.54 11.18
N ALA A 205 5.16 6.09 12.41
CA ALA A 205 4.08 6.19 13.40
C ALA A 205 4.03 7.60 14.04
#